data_86607b76e8f518d76676ded84c57951e
#
_entry.id   86607b76e8f518d76676ded84c57951e
#
_cell.length_a   1.000
_cell.length_b   1.000
_cell.length_c   1.000
_cell.angle_alpha   90.00
_cell.angle_beta   90.00
_cell.angle_gamma   90.00
#
_symmetry.space_group_name_H-M   'P 1'
#
loop_
_entity.id
_entity.type
_entity.pdbx_description
1 polymer ?
#
loop_
_entity_poly.entity_id
_entity_poly.type
_entity_poly.pdbx_seq_one_letter_code
_entity_poly.pdbx_strand_id
1 'polypeptide(L)'
;AVAMVLAGPLSLFLFVALPSGMATLVGKGTDSRFVINLSAGLTRIAILVGYMIAISFVPDIKRVFMYHGAEHKTVYCNEAGLELTPENARRFSRLHPRCGTAFLFLVMFISILIGAVADQVLFALFGIEKLTFLGRILRSLLTLPIVTGVSYEVLKGLAHAGDSVIVRILRWPGMMLQYLTTREPDDSMLEVAIASMKAAKAGPAHYGENLDANVYVYGAKGKKPEPAGDGQANENAPDEAREDEKEVEKEVEKEDEKNDEKKDGASA
;
A
#
# COMPACT_ATOMS: atom_id res chain seq x y z
N ALA A 1 11.14 7.13 19.37
CA ALA A 1 12.37 6.32 19.51
C ALA A 1 12.09 4.95 20.17
N VAL A 2 11.48 4.89 21.37
CA VAL A 2 11.22 3.62 22.11
C VAL A 2 10.36 2.64 21.30
N ALA A 3 9.27 3.10 20.67
CA ALA A 3 8.40 2.26 19.86
C ALA A 3 9.14 1.59 18.67
N MET A 4 10.05 2.29 18.00
CA MET A 4 10.86 1.74 16.93
C MET A 4 11.86 0.69 17.42
N VAL A 5 12.48 0.92 18.59
CA VAL A 5 13.42 -0.03 19.21
C VAL A 5 12.70 -1.33 19.61
N LEU A 6 11.45 -1.26 20.05
CA LEU A 6 10.66 -2.44 20.43
C LEU A 6 10.00 -3.14 19.23
N ALA A 7 9.58 -2.39 18.20
CA ALA A 7 8.89 -2.95 17.04
C ALA A 7 9.79 -3.89 16.22
N GLY A 8 11.07 -3.57 16.03
CA GLY A 8 12.02 -4.39 15.31
C GLY A 8 12.20 -5.79 15.91
N PRO A 9 12.65 -5.91 17.17
CA PRO A 9 12.76 -7.21 17.86
C PRO A 9 11.44 -7.98 17.93
N LEU A 10 10.31 -7.30 18.17
CA LEU A 10 9.00 -7.93 18.21
C LEU A 10 8.61 -8.54 16.85
N SER A 11 8.85 -7.81 15.75
CA SER A 11 8.57 -8.32 14.41
C SER A 11 9.45 -9.51 14.04
N LEU A 12 10.74 -9.47 14.37
CA LEU A 12 11.64 -10.62 14.19
C LEU A 12 11.21 -11.83 15.02
N PHE A 13 10.79 -11.60 16.26
CA PHE A 13 10.26 -12.67 17.10
C PHE A 13 9.02 -13.30 16.48
N LEU A 14 8.01 -12.51 16.09
CA LEU A 14 6.74 -12.99 15.57
C LEU A 14 6.90 -13.67 14.20
N PHE A 15 7.64 -13.08 13.26
CA PHE A 15 7.66 -13.53 11.86
C PHE A 15 8.86 -14.41 11.49
N VAL A 16 9.89 -14.48 12.34
CA VAL A 16 11.06 -15.32 12.10
C VAL A 16 11.25 -16.35 13.20
N ALA A 17 11.35 -15.94 14.47
CA ALA A 17 11.67 -16.85 15.57
C ALA A 17 10.52 -17.82 15.88
N LEU A 18 9.30 -17.34 16.01
CA LEU A 18 8.14 -18.17 16.34
C LEU A 18 7.83 -19.24 15.27
N PRO A 19 7.78 -18.91 13.95
CA PRO A 19 7.64 -19.93 12.91
C PRO A 19 8.81 -20.91 12.85
N SER A 20 10.03 -20.46 13.12
CA SER A 20 11.21 -21.34 13.18
C SER A 20 11.15 -22.28 14.37
N GLY A 21 10.62 -21.82 15.51
CA GLY A 21 10.34 -22.65 16.69
C GLY A 21 9.32 -23.74 16.37
N MET A 22 8.19 -23.38 15.74
CA MET A 22 7.17 -24.35 15.30
C MET A 22 7.74 -25.39 14.33
N ALA A 23 8.51 -24.95 13.32
CA ALA A 23 9.18 -25.88 12.42
C ALA A 23 10.14 -26.83 13.15
N THR A 24 10.83 -26.35 14.19
CA THR A 24 11.74 -27.18 15.00
C THR A 24 10.95 -28.20 15.83
N LEU A 25 9.82 -27.81 16.41
CA LEU A 25 8.95 -28.71 17.16
C LEU A 25 8.35 -29.80 16.26
N VAL A 26 7.81 -29.43 15.11
CA VAL A 26 7.27 -30.38 14.12
C VAL A 26 8.36 -31.33 13.60
N GLY A 27 9.58 -30.83 13.41
CA GLY A 27 10.74 -31.64 12.99
C GLY A 27 11.21 -32.67 13.98
N LYS A 28 10.73 -32.65 15.24
CA LYS A 28 10.95 -33.75 16.20
C LYS A 28 10.06 -34.96 15.92
N GLY A 29 8.91 -34.75 15.27
CA GLY A 29 7.93 -35.81 14.98
C GLY A 29 7.94 -36.30 13.53
N THR A 30 8.69 -35.65 12.63
CA THR A 30 8.77 -36.03 11.21
C THR A 30 10.11 -35.65 10.58
N ASP A 31 10.52 -36.45 9.59
CA ASP A 31 11.69 -36.17 8.75
C ASP A 31 11.32 -35.48 7.45
N SER A 32 10.02 -35.33 7.17
CA SER A 32 9.55 -34.63 5.96
C SER A 32 9.87 -33.14 5.99
N ARG A 33 10.87 -32.71 5.20
CA ARG A 33 11.24 -31.29 5.04
C ARG A 33 10.09 -30.44 4.55
N PHE A 34 9.24 -31.01 3.69
CA PHE A 34 8.05 -30.33 3.20
C PHE A 34 7.08 -29.99 4.34
N VAL A 35 6.76 -30.96 5.21
CA VAL A 35 5.87 -30.76 6.36
C VAL A 35 6.44 -29.72 7.33
N ILE A 36 7.75 -29.77 7.58
CA ILE A 36 8.45 -28.84 8.46
C ILE A 36 8.38 -27.41 7.90
N ASN A 37 8.63 -27.21 6.60
CA ASN A 37 8.57 -25.88 5.98
C ASN A 37 7.14 -25.37 5.85
N LEU A 38 6.20 -26.25 5.53
CA LEU A 38 4.78 -25.91 5.48
C LEU A 38 4.28 -25.42 6.85
N SER A 39 4.67 -26.10 7.95
CA SER A 39 4.29 -25.69 9.31
C SER A 39 4.80 -24.28 9.65
N ALA A 40 6.05 -23.96 9.28
CA ALA A 40 6.59 -22.61 9.45
C ALA A 40 5.82 -21.56 8.63
N GLY A 41 5.49 -21.89 7.38
CA GLY A 41 4.74 -21.01 6.50
C GLY A 41 3.31 -20.76 6.98
N LEU A 42 2.60 -21.82 7.35
CA LEU A 42 1.25 -21.71 7.92
C LEU A 42 1.24 -20.89 9.22
N THR A 43 2.26 -21.07 10.07
CA THR A 43 2.43 -20.26 11.28
C THR A 43 2.58 -18.78 10.94
N ARG A 44 3.38 -18.42 9.92
CA ARG A 44 3.52 -17.01 9.48
C ARG A 44 2.20 -16.44 9.00
N ILE A 45 1.46 -17.18 8.19
CA ILE A 45 0.16 -16.76 7.68
C ILE A 45 -0.82 -16.56 8.83
N ALA A 46 -0.87 -17.49 9.78
CA ALA A 46 -1.75 -17.40 10.95
C ALA A 46 -1.41 -16.18 11.83
N ILE A 47 -0.12 -15.91 12.04
CA ILE A 47 0.34 -14.72 12.79
C ILE A 47 -0.06 -13.44 12.04
N LEU A 48 0.16 -13.36 10.71
CA LEU A 48 -0.21 -12.19 9.93
C LEU A 48 -1.71 -11.92 10.00
N VAL A 49 -2.53 -12.95 9.74
CA VAL A 49 -3.99 -12.80 9.75
C VAL A 49 -4.48 -12.44 11.16
N GLY A 50 -3.98 -13.11 12.19
CA GLY A 50 -4.29 -12.81 13.59
C GLY A 50 -3.91 -11.38 13.98
N TYR A 51 -2.74 -10.93 13.57
CA TYR A 51 -2.28 -9.56 13.77
C TYR A 51 -3.20 -8.54 13.06
N MET A 52 -3.54 -8.77 11.78
CA MET A 52 -4.44 -7.90 11.03
C MET A 52 -5.83 -7.83 11.66
N ILE A 53 -6.35 -8.96 12.13
CA ILE A 53 -7.62 -8.99 12.87
C ILE A 53 -7.49 -8.16 14.16
N ALA A 54 -6.46 -8.39 14.96
CA ALA A 54 -6.26 -7.69 16.23
C ALA A 54 -6.19 -6.16 16.05
N ILE A 55 -5.37 -5.68 15.09
CA ILE A 55 -5.24 -4.24 14.87
C ILE A 55 -6.49 -3.61 14.22
N SER A 56 -7.33 -4.39 13.55
CA SER A 56 -8.56 -3.89 12.92
C SER A 56 -9.60 -3.40 13.94
N PHE A 57 -9.46 -3.77 15.22
CA PHE A 57 -10.29 -3.29 16.32
C PHE A 57 -9.82 -1.94 16.88
N VAL A 58 -8.59 -1.51 16.55
CA VAL A 58 -8.05 -0.20 17.00
C VAL A 58 -8.70 0.91 16.16
N PRO A 59 -9.36 1.92 16.78
CA PRO A 59 -10.10 2.96 16.05
C PRO A 59 -9.25 3.70 15.02
N ASP A 60 -8.02 4.08 15.37
CA ASP A 60 -7.11 4.79 14.47
C ASP A 60 -6.72 3.93 13.26
N ILE A 61 -6.46 2.64 13.47
CA ILE A 61 -6.14 1.70 12.39
C ILE A 61 -7.37 1.46 11.50
N LYS A 62 -8.57 1.38 12.09
CA LYS A 62 -9.82 1.30 11.32
C LYS A 62 -9.94 2.48 10.36
N ARG A 63 -9.60 3.70 10.82
CA ARG A 63 -9.58 4.91 9.99
C ARG A 63 -8.54 4.82 8.87
N VAL A 64 -7.34 4.34 9.15
CA VAL A 64 -6.32 4.07 8.11
C VAL A 64 -6.85 3.09 7.06
N PHE A 65 -7.56 2.03 7.47
CA PHE A 65 -8.17 1.08 6.54
C PHE A 65 -9.31 1.68 5.71
N MET A 66 -10.01 2.71 6.20
CA MET A 66 -10.99 3.48 5.44
C MET A 66 -10.30 4.33 4.37
N TYR A 67 -9.21 5.03 4.69
CA TYR A 67 -8.39 5.75 3.69
C TYR A 67 -7.83 4.82 2.63
N HIS A 68 -7.33 3.64 3.01
CA HIS A 68 -6.88 2.62 2.06
C HIS A 68 -8.01 2.19 1.11
N GLY A 69 -9.24 2.04 1.61
CA GLY A 69 -10.42 1.81 0.77
C GLY A 69 -10.72 2.98 -0.17
N ALA A 70 -10.56 4.22 0.29
CA ALA A 70 -10.72 5.41 -0.53
C ALA A 70 -9.71 5.48 -1.67
N GLU A 71 -8.44 5.17 -1.40
CA GLU A 71 -7.39 5.08 -2.41
C GLU A 71 -7.75 4.07 -3.52
N HIS A 72 -8.19 2.85 -3.16
CA HIS A 72 -8.59 1.83 -4.14
C HIS A 72 -9.75 2.30 -5.03
N LYS A 73 -10.79 2.90 -4.44
CA LYS A 73 -11.94 3.44 -5.17
C LYS A 73 -11.52 4.56 -6.12
N THR A 74 -10.62 5.44 -5.68
CA THR A 74 -10.09 6.55 -6.48
C THR A 74 -9.22 6.03 -7.63
N VAL A 75 -8.36 5.02 -7.39
CA VAL A 75 -7.56 4.38 -8.44
C VAL A 75 -8.46 3.78 -9.53
N TYR A 76 -9.48 3.02 -9.15
CA TYR A 76 -10.44 2.47 -10.12
C TYR A 76 -11.20 3.55 -10.90
N CYS A 77 -11.62 4.62 -10.26
CA CYS A 77 -12.26 5.76 -10.90
C CYS A 77 -11.35 6.37 -11.98
N ASN A 78 -10.08 6.56 -11.63
CA ASN A 78 -9.06 7.06 -12.55
C ASN A 78 -8.77 6.09 -13.71
N GLU A 79 -8.69 4.79 -13.45
CA GLU A 79 -8.47 3.75 -14.47
C GLU A 79 -9.66 3.63 -15.44
N ALA A 80 -10.87 3.89 -14.95
CA ALA A 80 -12.08 3.95 -15.77
C ALA A 80 -12.16 5.22 -16.63
N GLY A 81 -11.22 6.17 -16.48
CA GLY A 81 -11.22 7.45 -17.21
C GLY A 81 -12.35 8.37 -16.83
N LEU A 82 -12.97 8.15 -15.64
CA LEU A 82 -14.04 9.01 -15.14
C LEU A 82 -13.44 10.22 -14.40
N GLU A 83 -14.24 11.29 -14.35
CA GLU A 83 -13.89 12.45 -13.54
C GLU A 83 -13.72 12.05 -12.07
N LEU A 84 -12.62 12.54 -11.46
CA LEU A 84 -12.29 12.24 -10.07
C LEU A 84 -13.16 13.07 -9.12
N THR A 85 -14.37 12.57 -8.85
CA THR A 85 -15.33 13.10 -7.86
C THR A 85 -15.69 12.02 -6.83
N PRO A 86 -16.10 12.39 -5.61
CA PRO A 86 -16.55 11.42 -4.61
C PRO A 86 -17.70 10.53 -5.10
N GLU A 87 -18.66 11.09 -5.86
CA GLU A 87 -19.79 10.38 -6.43
C GLU A 87 -19.36 9.27 -7.39
N ASN A 88 -18.40 9.55 -8.25
CA ASN A 88 -17.86 8.57 -9.21
C ASN A 88 -17.02 7.52 -8.49
N ALA A 89 -16.11 7.93 -7.62
CA ALA A 89 -15.24 7.04 -6.87
C ALA A 89 -16.01 6.07 -5.97
N ARG A 90 -17.10 6.53 -5.33
CA ARG A 90 -17.96 5.71 -4.44
C ARG A 90 -18.50 4.45 -5.11
N ARG A 91 -18.72 4.47 -6.42
CA ARG A 91 -19.30 3.34 -7.18
C ARG A 91 -18.36 2.15 -7.31
N PHE A 92 -17.05 2.35 -7.09
CA PHE A 92 -16.05 1.32 -7.27
C PHE A 92 -15.82 0.48 -6.03
N SER A 93 -15.20 -0.69 -6.23
CA SER A 93 -14.79 -1.59 -5.17
C SER A 93 -13.62 -1.04 -4.37
N ARG A 94 -13.62 -1.28 -3.05
CA ARG A 94 -12.46 -1.05 -2.18
C ARG A 94 -11.40 -2.16 -2.28
N LEU A 95 -11.64 -3.24 -3.04
CA LEU A 95 -10.70 -4.33 -3.25
C LEU A 95 -10.02 -4.13 -4.59
N HIS A 96 -8.68 -4.04 -4.63
CA HIS A 96 -7.91 -3.76 -5.82
C HIS A 96 -6.83 -4.83 -6.08
N PRO A 97 -6.74 -5.44 -7.29
CA PRO A 97 -5.83 -6.56 -7.54
C PRO A 97 -4.34 -6.19 -7.54
N ARG A 98 -4.01 -4.90 -7.68
CA ARG A 98 -2.62 -4.38 -7.69
C ARG A 98 -2.19 -3.77 -6.35
N CYS A 99 -2.92 -4.08 -5.27
CA CYS A 99 -2.61 -3.56 -3.96
C CYS A 99 -1.36 -4.21 -3.34
N GLY A 100 -0.51 -3.39 -2.71
CA GLY A 100 0.68 -3.84 -2.00
C GLY A 100 0.42 -4.81 -0.84
N THR A 101 -0.80 -4.84 -0.26
CA THR A 101 -1.13 -5.83 0.79
C THR A 101 -1.18 -7.26 0.25
N ALA A 102 -1.51 -7.46 -1.04
CA ALA A 102 -1.40 -8.75 -1.70
C ALA A 102 0.05 -9.24 -1.77
N PHE A 103 1.02 -8.33 -1.82
CA PHE A 103 2.44 -8.64 -1.79
C PHE A 103 2.85 -9.35 -0.50
N LEU A 104 2.32 -8.97 0.65
CA LEU A 104 2.61 -9.62 1.92
C LEU A 104 2.21 -11.10 1.90
N PHE A 105 1.06 -11.41 1.32
CA PHE A 105 0.62 -12.80 1.17
C PHE A 105 1.55 -13.57 0.22
N LEU A 106 1.92 -12.99 -0.90
CA LEU A 106 2.85 -13.60 -1.86
C LEU A 106 4.21 -13.88 -1.24
N VAL A 107 4.77 -12.94 -0.49
CA VAL A 107 6.04 -13.12 0.25
C VAL A 107 5.96 -14.34 1.17
N MET A 108 4.87 -14.49 1.90
CA MET A 108 4.70 -15.63 2.80
C MET A 108 4.58 -16.95 2.05
N PHE A 109 3.78 -16.99 0.99
CA PHE A 109 3.60 -18.19 0.17
C PHE A 109 4.92 -18.58 -0.54
N ILE A 110 5.58 -17.63 -1.19
CA ILE A 110 6.83 -17.86 -1.91
C ILE A 110 7.95 -18.25 -0.94
N SER A 111 7.95 -17.72 0.29
CA SER A 111 8.94 -18.10 1.32
C SER A 111 8.86 -19.60 1.70
N ILE A 112 7.69 -20.22 1.61
CA ILE A 112 7.52 -21.67 1.82
C ILE A 112 8.24 -22.44 0.70
N LEU A 113 7.99 -22.04 -0.55
CA LEU A 113 8.57 -22.70 -1.72
C LEU A 113 10.09 -22.55 -1.76
N ILE A 114 10.59 -21.32 -1.63
CA ILE A 114 12.03 -21.03 -1.62
C ILE A 114 12.71 -21.68 -0.42
N GLY A 115 12.04 -21.71 0.75
CA GLY A 115 12.54 -22.41 1.93
C GLY A 115 12.71 -23.91 1.69
N ALA A 116 11.76 -24.56 1.03
CA ALA A 116 11.84 -25.97 0.68
C ALA A 116 12.99 -26.24 -0.31
N VAL A 117 13.15 -25.38 -1.33
CA VAL A 117 14.26 -25.51 -2.29
C VAL A 117 15.61 -25.29 -1.58
N ALA A 118 15.72 -24.26 -0.74
CA ALA A 118 16.94 -23.97 0.01
C ALA A 118 17.37 -25.13 0.92
N ASP A 119 16.40 -25.80 1.58
CA ASP A 119 16.70 -26.98 2.41
C ASP A 119 17.20 -28.16 1.56
N GLN A 120 16.70 -28.34 0.33
CA GLN A 120 17.18 -29.35 -0.58
C GLN A 120 18.61 -29.03 -1.08
N VAL A 121 18.89 -27.77 -1.39
CA VAL A 121 20.24 -27.33 -1.79
C VAL A 121 21.23 -27.54 -0.64
N LEU A 122 20.88 -27.15 0.58
CA LEU A 122 21.74 -27.35 1.76
C LEU A 122 22.03 -28.84 2.01
N PHE A 123 21.03 -29.70 1.81
CA PHE A 123 21.24 -31.16 1.90
C PHE A 123 22.16 -31.68 0.80
N ALA A 124 21.91 -31.28 -0.46
CA ALA A 124 22.67 -31.77 -1.60
C ALA A 124 24.15 -31.35 -1.57
N LEU A 125 24.42 -30.11 -1.11
CA LEU A 125 25.79 -29.55 -1.12
C LEU A 125 26.57 -29.85 0.16
N PHE A 126 25.89 -29.88 1.31
CA PHE A 126 26.55 -29.93 2.62
C PHE A 126 26.13 -31.13 3.49
N GLY A 127 25.22 -31.99 3.02
CA GLY A 127 24.71 -33.13 3.78
C GLY A 127 23.86 -32.73 5.01
N ILE A 128 23.37 -31.48 5.08
CA ILE A 128 22.61 -30.99 6.23
C ILE A 128 21.18 -31.52 6.12
N GLU A 129 20.87 -32.53 6.90
CA GLU A 129 19.52 -33.14 6.92
C GLU A 129 18.48 -32.28 7.63
N LYS A 130 18.85 -31.70 8.78
CA LYS A 130 17.98 -30.87 9.60
C LYS A 130 18.70 -29.61 10.06
N LEU A 131 18.08 -28.46 9.86
CA LEU A 131 18.56 -27.19 10.39
C LEU A 131 18.20 -27.03 11.87
N THR A 132 19.16 -26.57 12.66
CA THR A 132 18.90 -26.09 14.02
C THR A 132 17.98 -24.87 14.01
N PHE A 133 17.47 -24.45 15.16
CA PHE A 133 16.68 -23.21 15.29
C PHE A 133 17.40 -22.00 14.72
N LEU A 134 18.67 -21.80 15.11
CA LEU A 134 19.50 -20.69 14.61
C LEU A 134 19.77 -20.82 13.11
N GLY A 135 20.04 -22.03 12.62
CA GLY A 135 20.22 -22.30 11.18
C GLY A 135 19.00 -21.92 10.34
N ARG A 136 17.78 -22.15 10.86
CA ARG A 136 16.52 -21.74 10.20
C ARG A 136 16.37 -20.23 10.14
N ILE A 137 16.72 -19.53 11.21
CA ILE A 137 16.72 -18.05 11.24
C ILE A 137 17.69 -17.53 10.19
N LEU A 138 18.94 -18.00 10.21
CA LEU A 138 19.98 -17.56 9.27
C LEU A 138 19.58 -17.83 7.81
N ARG A 139 19.09 -19.04 7.51
CA ARG A 139 18.55 -19.36 6.18
C ARG A 139 17.42 -18.39 5.78
N SER A 140 16.47 -18.11 6.67
CA SER A 140 15.36 -17.21 6.37
C SER A 140 15.83 -15.80 6.05
N LEU A 141 16.83 -15.29 6.78
CA LEU A 141 17.43 -13.98 6.52
C LEU A 141 18.20 -13.97 5.20
N LEU A 142 18.99 -15.01 4.89
CA LEU A 142 19.74 -15.11 3.64
C LEU A 142 18.85 -15.24 2.41
N THR A 143 17.71 -15.93 2.53
CA THR A 143 16.75 -16.10 1.43
C THR A 143 15.81 -14.90 1.27
N LEU A 144 15.73 -13.98 2.23
CA LEU A 144 14.82 -12.85 2.22
C LEU A 144 14.89 -11.98 0.94
N PRO A 145 16.08 -11.58 0.44
CA PRO A 145 16.17 -10.80 -0.80
C PRO A 145 15.60 -11.54 -2.00
N ILE A 146 15.85 -12.86 -2.11
CA ILE A 146 15.35 -13.70 -3.20
C ILE A 146 13.83 -13.84 -3.10
N VAL A 147 13.31 -14.11 -1.91
CA VAL A 147 11.85 -14.20 -1.66
C VAL A 147 11.16 -12.90 -2.05
N THR A 148 11.72 -11.76 -1.63
CA THR A 148 11.14 -10.43 -1.92
C THR A 148 11.16 -10.14 -3.41
N GLY A 149 12.28 -10.36 -4.08
CA GLY A 149 12.43 -10.13 -5.53
C GLY A 149 11.48 -11.00 -6.36
N VAL A 150 11.43 -12.32 -6.08
CA VAL A 150 10.51 -13.24 -6.77
C VAL A 150 9.06 -12.86 -6.52
N SER A 151 8.71 -12.52 -5.27
CA SER A 151 7.34 -12.09 -4.92
C SER A 151 6.93 -10.83 -5.65
N TYR A 152 7.85 -9.87 -5.80
CA TYR A 152 7.60 -8.65 -6.56
C TYR A 152 7.36 -8.93 -8.05
N GLU A 153 8.19 -9.76 -8.68
CA GLU A 153 8.00 -10.12 -10.09
C GLU A 153 6.70 -10.89 -10.32
N VAL A 154 6.33 -11.80 -9.40
CA VAL A 154 5.04 -12.51 -9.47
C VAL A 154 3.88 -11.51 -9.33
N LEU A 155 3.92 -10.59 -8.38
CA LEU A 155 2.89 -9.57 -8.21
C LEU A 155 2.75 -8.69 -9.46
N LYS A 156 3.89 -8.22 -10.00
CA LYS A 156 3.95 -7.42 -11.22
C LYS A 156 3.40 -8.19 -12.42
N GLY A 157 3.79 -9.43 -12.60
CA GLY A 157 3.27 -10.32 -13.64
C GLY A 157 1.75 -10.52 -13.52
N LEU A 158 1.26 -10.82 -12.33
CA LEU A 158 -0.18 -10.93 -12.06
C LEU A 158 -0.92 -9.61 -12.31
N ALA A 159 -0.34 -8.46 -12.00
CA ALA A 159 -0.96 -7.15 -12.21
C ALA A 159 -1.20 -6.86 -13.72
N HIS A 160 -0.28 -7.28 -14.58
CA HIS A 160 -0.36 -7.08 -16.04
C HIS A 160 -1.03 -8.26 -16.78
N ALA A 161 -1.21 -9.40 -16.11
CA ALA A 161 -1.88 -10.54 -16.72
C ALA A 161 -3.38 -10.24 -16.96
N GLY A 162 -3.90 -10.71 -18.08
CA GLY A 162 -5.33 -10.63 -18.40
C GLY A 162 -6.22 -11.30 -17.35
N ASP A 163 -7.52 -11.23 -17.52
CA ASP A 163 -8.50 -11.74 -16.54
C ASP A 163 -8.87 -13.22 -16.82
N SER A 164 -7.87 -14.10 -16.85
CA SER A 164 -8.09 -15.55 -16.94
C SER A 164 -8.49 -16.15 -15.58
N VAL A 165 -9.16 -17.31 -15.61
CA VAL A 165 -9.57 -18.03 -14.38
C VAL A 165 -8.37 -18.33 -13.48
N ILE A 166 -7.24 -18.73 -14.06
CA ILE A 166 -6.01 -19.04 -13.32
C ILE A 166 -5.49 -17.79 -12.62
N VAL A 167 -5.41 -16.66 -13.32
CA VAL A 167 -4.95 -15.37 -12.76
C VAL A 167 -5.88 -14.91 -11.64
N ARG A 168 -7.19 -15.08 -11.80
CA ARG A 168 -8.18 -14.76 -10.76
C ARG A 168 -8.00 -15.62 -9.51
N ILE A 169 -7.77 -16.91 -9.65
CA ILE A 169 -7.47 -17.81 -8.53
C ILE A 169 -6.18 -17.39 -7.81
N LEU A 170 -5.13 -17.04 -8.55
CA LEU A 170 -3.85 -16.61 -7.95
C LEU A 170 -3.94 -15.24 -7.26
N ARG A 171 -4.79 -14.33 -7.74
CA ARG A 171 -5.05 -13.03 -7.09
C ARG A 171 -5.96 -13.16 -5.85
N TRP A 172 -6.83 -14.17 -5.82
CA TRP A 172 -7.89 -14.31 -4.83
C TRP A 172 -7.39 -14.25 -3.37
N PRO A 173 -6.31 -14.97 -2.94
CA PRO A 173 -5.87 -14.92 -1.54
C PRO A 173 -5.39 -13.55 -1.11
N GLY A 174 -4.68 -12.82 -2.00
CA GLY A 174 -4.26 -11.45 -1.74
C GLY A 174 -5.45 -10.49 -1.60
N MET A 175 -6.48 -10.68 -2.43
CA MET A 175 -7.72 -9.89 -2.33
C MET A 175 -8.51 -10.21 -1.06
N MET A 176 -8.51 -11.49 -0.60
CA MET A 176 -9.14 -11.86 0.67
C MET A 176 -8.52 -11.11 1.86
N LEU A 177 -7.21 -10.91 1.86
CA LEU A 177 -6.55 -10.13 2.92
C LEU A 177 -7.04 -8.68 2.96
N GLN A 178 -7.43 -8.11 1.82
CA GLN A 178 -7.94 -6.73 1.74
C GLN A 178 -9.28 -6.55 2.45
N TYR A 179 -10.08 -7.60 2.65
CA TYR A 179 -11.29 -7.50 3.49
C TYR A 179 -10.96 -7.11 4.93
N LEU A 180 -9.76 -7.45 5.41
CA LEU A 180 -9.27 -7.06 6.73
C LEU A 180 -8.60 -5.68 6.73
N THR A 181 -7.89 -5.33 5.64
CA THR A 181 -7.02 -4.15 5.56
C THR A 181 -7.65 -2.97 4.84
N THR A 182 -8.89 -3.09 4.35
CA THR A 182 -9.67 -1.99 3.79
C THR A 182 -11.06 -1.91 4.44
N ARG A 183 -11.62 -0.71 4.53
CA ARG A 183 -12.98 -0.45 4.99
C ARG A 183 -13.67 0.52 4.03
N GLU A 184 -15.02 0.59 4.10
CA GLU A 184 -15.76 1.58 3.34
C GLU A 184 -15.42 2.98 3.86
N PRO A 185 -14.94 3.88 2.98
CA PRO A 185 -14.63 5.26 3.32
C PRO A 185 -15.89 6.13 3.37
N ASP A 186 -15.81 7.24 4.08
CA ASP A 186 -16.73 8.36 3.93
C ASP A 186 -16.29 9.31 2.79
N ASP A 187 -17.12 10.29 2.48
CA ASP A 187 -16.87 11.21 1.37
C ASP A 187 -15.63 12.09 1.60
N SER A 188 -15.41 12.52 2.84
CA SER A 188 -14.23 13.33 3.18
C SER A 188 -12.92 12.58 2.93
N MET A 189 -12.92 11.26 3.12
CA MET A 189 -11.77 10.40 2.82
C MET A 189 -11.59 10.19 1.32
N LEU A 190 -12.68 10.13 0.55
CA LEU A 190 -12.62 10.10 -0.91
C LEU A 190 -12.05 11.40 -1.47
N GLU A 191 -12.44 12.56 -0.93
CA GLU A 191 -11.88 13.86 -1.32
C GLU A 191 -10.36 13.91 -1.11
N VAL A 192 -9.87 13.44 0.04
CA VAL A 192 -8.43 13.37 0.34
C VAL A 192 -7.71 12.44 -0.63
N ALA A 193 -8.26 11.26 -0.91
CA ALA A 193 -7.68 10.30 -1.86
C ALA A 193 -7.66 10.86 -3.29
N ILE A 194 -8.71 11.58 -3.70
CA ILE A 194 -8.80 12.25 -4.99
C ILE A 194 -7.76 13.36 -5.10
N ALA A 195 -7.63 14.20 -4.06
CA ALA A 195 -6.62 15.26 -4.03
C ALA A 195 -5.20 14.67 -4.17
N SER A 196 -4.90 13.60 -3.42
CA SER A 196 -3.62 12.88 -3.50
C SER A 196 -3.36 12.32 -4.90
N MET A 197 -4.39 11.75 -5.54
CA MET A 197 -4.29 11.21 -6.90
C MET A 197 -4.03 12.30 -7.94
N LYS A 198 -4.76 13.44 -7.84
CA LYS A 198 -4.55 14.59 -8.71
C LYS A 198 -3.13 15.13 -8.55
N ALA A 199 -2.66 15.27 -7.32
CA ALA A 199 -1.30 15.67 -7.00
C ALA A 199 -0.25 14.74 -7.62
N ALA A 200 -0.41 13.44 -7.44
CA ALA A 200 0.50 12.44 -8.00
C ALA A 200 0.55 12.48 -9.54
N LYS A 201 -0.58 12.77 -10.21
CA LYS A 201 -0.65 12.90 -11.67
C LYS A 201 -0.01 14.18 -12.19
N ALA A 202 -0.13 15.29 -11.46
CA ALA A 202 0.49 16.55 -11.83
C ALA A 202 2.03 16.47 -11.80
N GLY A 203 2.59 15.56 -11.00
CA GLY A 203 4.01 15.28 -10.92
C GLY A 203 4.84 16.34 -10.17
N PRO A 204 6.14 16.10 -9.97
CA PRO A 204 7.00 16.98 -9.18
C PRO A 204 7.14 18.39 -9.74
N ALA A 205 7.08 18.54 -11.06
CA ALA A 205 7.22 19.84 -11.73
C ALA A 205 6.11 20.84 -11.36
N HIS A 206 4.93 20.33 -10.98
CA HIS A 206 3.78 21.17 -10.59
C HIS A 206 3.92 21.74 -9.17
N TYR A 207 4.69 21.07 -8.30
CA TYR A 207 4.83 21.46 -6.88
C TYR A 207 6.16 22.17 -6.58
N GLY A 208 7.05 22.36 -7.58
CA GLY A 208 8.37 22.91 -7.38
C GLY A 208 9.29 22.05 -6.50
N GLU A 209 10.55 22.42 -6.36
CA GLU A 209 11.52 21.71 -5.51
C GLU A 209 11.23 21.89 -4.00
N ASN A 210 10.35 22.81 -3.60
CA ASN A 210 9.93 23.07 -2.23
C ASN A 210 8.57 22.42 -1.94
N LEU A 211 8.56 21.11 -1.75
CA LEU A 211 7.40 20.38 -1.21
C LEU A 211 6.89 20.91 0.14
N ASP A 212 7.75 21.60 0.90
CA ASP A 212 7.42 22.17 2.21
C ASP A 212 6.59 23.48 2.11
N ALA A 213 6.62 24.17 0.98
CA ALA A 213 5.91 25.45 0.80
C ALA A 213 4.42 25.29 0.43
N ASN A 214 4.00 24.10 -0.04
CA ASN A 214 2.64 23.83 -0.52
C ASN A 214 1.94 22.69 0.26
N VAL A 215 2.24 22.53 1.55
CA VAL A 215 1.50 21.62 2.42
C VAL A 215 0.14 22.26 2.75
N TYR A 216 -0.90 21.90 2.02
CA TYR A 216 -2.27 22.26 2.36
C TYR A 216 -2.74 21.41 3.54
N VAL A 217 -2.99 22.06 4.69
CA VAL A 217 -3.63 21.41 5.83
C VAL A 217 -5.15 21.51 5.63
N TYR A 218 -5.77 20.39 5.26
CA TYR A 218 -7.23 20.30 5.28
C TYR A 218 -7.72 20.34 6.73
N GLY A 219 -8.39 21.43 7.10
CA GLY A 219 -9.02 21.54 8.41
C GLY A 219 -10.16 20.54 8.56
N ALA A 220 -10.40 20.05 9.76
CA ALA A 220 -11.36 19.01 10.12
C ALA A 220 -12.85 19.33 9.81
N LYS A 221 -13.19 20.37 9.11
CA LYS A 221 -14.56 20.80 8.76
C LYS A 221 -14.69 21.43 7.37
N GLY A 222 -14.05 20.88 6.34
CA GLY A 222 -14.34 21.30 4.96
C GLY A 222 -14.10 22.77 4.64
N LYS A 223 -13.26 23.48 5.39
CA LYS A 223 -12.79 24.82 5.02
C LYS A 223 -11.76 24.68 3.91
N LYS A 224 -11.86 25.55 2.88
CA LYS A 224 -10.80 25.73 1.89
C LYS A 224 -9.45 25.84 2.63
N PRO A 225 -8.39 25.20 2.13
CA PRO A 225 -7.06 25.32 2.72
C PRO A 225 -6.66 26.81 2.74
N GLU A 226 -6.27 27.30 3.91
CA GLU A 226 -5.56 28.58 3.99
C GLU A 226 -4.15 28.34 3.44
N PRO A 227 -3.64 29.18 2.54
CA PRO A 227 -2.25 29.10 2.11
C PRO A 227 -1.35 29.19 3.33
N ALA A 228 -0.43 28.25 3.52
CA ALA A 228 0.59 28.33 4.55
C ALA A 228 1.40 29.63 4.32
N GLY A 229 1.43 30.49 5.35
CA GLY A 229 1.83 31.89 5.32
C GLY A 229 3.08 32.20 4.49
N ASP A 230 3.04 33.38 3.94
CA ASP A 230 4.04 34.14 3.16
C ASP A 230 5.44 33.54 3.00
N GLY A 231 5.58 32.54 2.13
CA GLY A 231 6.85 32.15 1.55
C GLY A 231 7.07 32.97 0.29
N GLN A 232 8.12 33.79 0.30
CA GLN A 232 8.56 34.63 -0.79
C GLN A 232 8.52 33.89 -2.13
N ALA A 233 7.87 34.49 -3.13
CA ALA A 233 7.87 33.97 -4.48
C ALA A 233 9.31 33.73 -4.95
N ASN A 234 9.56 32.52 -5.48
CA ASN A 234 10.87 32.14 -5.99
C ASN A 234 11.16 32.94 -7.26
N GLU A 235 12.02 33.96 -7.15
CA GLU A 235 12.45 34.81 -8.30
C GLU A 235 13.21 34.07 -9.40
N ASN A 236 13.51 32.77 -9.22
CA ASN A 236 14.29 31.95 -10.13
C ASN A 236 13.48 30.88 -10.92
N ALA A 237 12.16 31.01 -11.01
CA ALA A 237 11.38 30.12 -11.86
C ALA A 237 11.64 30.43 -13.36
N PRO A 238 11.73 29.43 -14.24
CA PRO A 238 11.86 29.63 -15.68
C PRO A 238 10.71 30.45 -16.23
N ASP A 239 10.99 31.33 -17.19
CA ASP A 239 10.00 32.30 -17.76
C ASP A 239 8.74 31.59 -18.33
N GLU A 240 8.85 30.37 -18.82
CA GLU A 240 7.72 29.58 -19.30
C GLU A 240 6.69 29.25 -18.19
N ALA A 241 7.14 28.98 -16.96
CA ALA A 241 6.24 28.70 -15.83
C ALA A 241 5.50 29.98 -15.37
N ARG A 242 6.05 31.15 -15.60
CA ARG A 242 5.43 32.45 -15.28
C ARG A 242 4.35 32.87 -16.29
N GLU A 243 4.45 32.42 -17.51
CA GLU A 243 3.41 32.68 -18.53
C GLU A 243 2.18 31.81 -18.28
N ASP A 244 2.37 30.53 -17.92
CA ASP A 244 1.27 29.62 -17.60
C ASP A 244 0.52 30.05 -16.32
N GLU A 245 1.22 30.54 -15.27
CA GLU A 245 0.57 31.11 -14.08
C GLU A 245 -0.29 32.34 -14.40
N LYS A 246 0.18 33.23 -15.26
CA LYS A 246 -0.57 34.43 -15.67
C LYS A 246 -1.77 34.08 -16.55
N GLU A 247 -1.71 33.02 -17.31
CA GLU A 247 -2.85 32.56 -18.12
C GLU A 247 -3.92 31.93 -17.24
N VAL A 248 -3.53 31.15 -16.25
CA VAL A 248 -4.44 30.54 -15.27
C VAL A 248 -5.09 31.58 -14.37
N GLU A 249 -4.34 32.61 -13.89
CA GLU A 249 -4.91 33.72 -13.11
C GLU A 249 -5.96 34.48 -13.92
N LYS A 250 -5.69 34.76 -15.20
CA LYS A 250 -6.65 35.44 -16.09
C LYS A 250 -7.90 34.60 -16.42
N GLU A 251 -7.80 33.29 -16.45
CA GLU A 251 -8.97 32.43 -16.62
C GLU A 251 -9.82 32.38 -15.34
N VAL A 252 -9.20 32.36 -14.17
CA VAL A 252 -9.90 32.37 -12.87
C VAL A 252 -10.62 33.71 -12.66
N GLU A 253 -9.97 34.86 -12.95
CA GLU A 253 -10.62 36.18 -12.89
C GLU A 253 -11.84 36.28 -13.82
N LYS A 254 -11.74 35.73 -15.05
CA LYS A 254 -12.88 35.72 -15.99
C LYS A 254 -14.03 34.81 -15.56
N GLU A 255 -13.75 33.72 -14.85
CA GLU A 255 -14.82 32.86 -14.29
C GLU A 255 -15.49 33.54 -13.09
N ASP A 256 -14.75 34.23 -12.24
CA ASP A 256 -15.30 34.96 -11.11
C ASP A 256 -16.16 36.15 -11.57
N GLU A 257 -15.74 36.95 -12.57
CA GLU A 257 -16.56 38.03 -13.19
C GLU A 257 -17.88 37.47 -13.80
N LYS A 258 -17.81 36.32 -14.50
CA LYS A 258 -19.02 35.68 -15.05
C LYS A 258 -19.99 35.13 -13.98
N ASN A 259 -19.47 34.74 -12.84
CA ASN A 259 -20.30 34.26 -11.73
C ASN A 259 -20.96 35.42 -10.97
N ASP A 260 -20.32 36.58 -10.89
CA ASP A 260 -20.91 37.77 -10.27
C ASP A 260 -21.97 38.41 -11.18
N GLU A 261 -21.75 38.51 -12.51
CA GLU A 261 -22.79 38.95 -13.45
C GLU A 261 -24.04 38.08 -13.45
N LYS A 262 -23.90 36.76 -13.23
CA LYS A 262 -25.04 35.83 -13.07
C LYS A 262 -25.82 36.03 -11.76
N LYS A 263 -25.19 36.51 -10.71
CA LYS A 263 -25.88 36.82 -9.43
C LYS A 263 -26.66 38.11 -9.50
N ASP A 264 -26.15 39.13 -10.17
CA ASP A 264 -26.84 40.43 -10.31
C ASP A 264 -28.01 40.37 -11.31
N GLY A 265 -27.93 39.50 -12.33
CA GLY A 265 -29.04 39.29 -13.29
C GLY A 265 -30.20 38.43 -12.76
N ALA A 266 -30.08 37.78 -11.59
CA ALA A 266 -31.14 36.97 -10.96
C ALA A 266 -31.93 37.75 -9.89
N SER A 267 -31.62 39.03 -9.67
CA SER A 267 -32.29 39.88 -8.65
C SER A 267 -33.08 41.05 -9.24
N ALA A 268 -33.39 41.03 -10.55
CA ALA A 268 -34.21 42.02 -11.23
C ALA A 268 -35.54 41.47 -11.71
#